data_0f0b0dc45e5578db5f7fd836d47987b7
#
_entry.id   0f0b0dc45e5578db5f7fd836d47987b7
#
_cell.length_a   1.000
_cell.length_b   1.000
_cell.length_c   1.000
_cell.angle_alpha   90.00
_cell.angle_beta   90.00
_cell.angle_gamma   90.00
#
_symmetry.space_group_name_H-M   'P 1'
#
loop_
_entity.id
_entity.type
_entity.pdbx_description
1 polymer ?
#
loop_
_entity_poly.entity_id
_entity_poly.type
_entity_poly.pdbx_seq_one_letter_code
_entity_poly.pdbx_strand_id
1 'polypeptide(L)'
;VTLSDSVSTGLQALAQLPALQNYPCQHHAEDFERYLQLLQQWNRTFNLTAIRDAEDQVIRHLLDSLVLLPYLEADRIADVGTGAGLPGIPLAIADPRRQWSLIDSNSKKTRFVTQVKLDLNLHQVTVIHDRVETLSTGPFDQIICRAFKPLDQLVDSLSHLLSADGVILAMIGKPPDREAEVKLSQQGTIALIPLTVPGLNATRFLLTIKPKSRATGVRA
;
A
#
# COMPACT_ATOMS: atom_id res chain seq x y z
N VAL A 1 0.70 0.78 -28.02
CA VAL A 1 0.53 1.75 -26.91
C VAL A 1 1.83 1.76 -26.12
N THR A 2 2.42 2.93 -25.89
CA THR A 2 3.62 3.05 -25.07
C THR A 2 3.26 2.99 -23.57
N LEU A 3 4.25 2.75 -22.71
CA LEU A 3 4.04 2.81 -21.25
C LEU A 3 3.53 4.21 -20.83
N SER A 4 4.10 5.26 -21.42
CA SER A 4 3.71 6.65 -21.19
C SER A 4 2.25 6.91 -21.54
N ASP A 5 1.79 6.42 -22.69
CA ASP A 5 0.37 6.53 -23.10
C ASP A 5 -0.54 5.80 -22.10
N SER A 6 -0.16 4.59 -21.68
CA SER A 6 -0.91 3.80 -20.71
C SER A 6 -1.02 4.50 -19.35
N VAL A 7 0.09 5.07 -18.85
CA VAL A 7 0.11 5.84 -17.59
C VAL A 7 -0.78 7.07 -17.73
N SER A 8 -0.63 7.85 -18.79
CA SER A 8 -1.44 9.06 -19.01
C SER A 8 -2.94 8.75 -19.08
N THR A 9 -3.33 7.75 -19.87
CA THR A 9 -4.72 7.31 -20.02
C THR A 9 -5.29 6.81 -18.68
N GLY A 10 -4.50 6.00 -17.96
CA GLY A 10 -4.91 5.48 -16.65
C GLY A 10 -5.13 6.59 -15.62
N LEU A 11 -4.24 7.57 -15.55
CA LEU A 11 -4.37 8.71 -14.63
C LEU A 11 -5.54 9.62 -15.00
N GLN A 12 -5.84 9.79 -16.30
CA GLN A 12 -7.03 10.50 -16.75
C GLN A 12 -8.30 9.78 -16.31
N ALA A 13 -8.37 8.47 -16.45
CA ALA A 13 -9.50 7.67 -15.98
C ALA A 13 -9.65 7.71 -14.45
N LEU A 14 -8.54 7.69 -13.73
CA LEU A 14 -8.51 7.82 -12.27
C LEU A 14 -9.10 9.16 -11.79
N ALA A 15 -8.78 10.26 -12.47
CA ALA A 15 -9.27 11.61 -12.16
C ALA A 15 -10.77 11.79 -12.38
N GLN A 16 -11.44 10.89 -13.13
CA GLN A 16 -12.89 10.89 -13.26
C GLN A 16 -13.61 10.33 -12.04
N LEU A 17 -12.91 9.62 -11.15
CA LEU A 17 -13.50 9.11 -9.93
C LEU A 17 -13.76 10.26 -8.94
N PRO A 18 -15.00 10.45 -8.44
CA PRO A 18 -15.33 11.59 -7.55
C PRO A 18 -14.43 11.68 -6.33
N ALA A 19 -14.06 10.54 -5.74
CA ALA A 19 -13.19 10.51 -4.57
C ALA A 19 -11.74 10.96 -4.85
N LEU A 20 -11.31 10.99 -6.12
CA LEU A 20 -9.92 11.29 -6.52
C LEU A 20 -9.75 12.63 -7.23
N GLN A 21 -10.81 13.39 -7.43
CA GLN A 21 -10.75 14.69 -8.14
C GLN A 21 -9.80 15.70 -7.49
N ASN A 22 -9.62 15.64 -6.17
CA ASN A 22 -8.72 16.52 -5.41
C ASN A 22 -7.25 16.02 -5.37
N TYR A 23 -6.94 14.91 -6.04
CA TYR A 23 -5.59 14.34 -6.09
C TYR A 23 -5.03 14.47 -7.52
N PRO A 24 -4.18 15.49 -7.78
CA PRO A 24 -3.67 15.77 -9.13
C PRO A 24 -2.55 14.82 -9.54
N CYS A 25 -2.84 13.50 -9.55
CA CYS A 25 -1.87 12.46 -9.88
C CYS A 25 -1.18 12.65 -11.24
N GLN A 26 -1.82 13.35 -12.18
CA GLN A 26 -1.26 13.64 -13.50
C GLN A 26 0.05 14.43 -13.43
N HIS A 27 0.27 15.23 -12.39
CA HIS A 27 1.50 16.00 -12.20
C HIS A 27 2.71 15.10 -11.92
N HIS A 28 2.48 13.83 -11.55
CA HIS A 28 3.52 12.85 -11.25
C HIS A 28 3.63 11.75 -12.32
N ALA A 29 3.09 11.98 -13.53
CA ALA A 29 3.06 10.96 -14.58
C ALA A 29 4.46 10.44 -14.94
N GLU A 30 5.46 11.31 -15.01
CA GLU A 30 6.86 10.96 -15.31
C GLU A 30 7.48 10.10 -14.20
N ASP A 31 7.21 10.41 -12.93
CA ASP A 31 7.70 9.64 -11.80
C ASP A 31 7.05 8.24 -11.74
N PHE A 32 5.77 8.14 -12.04
CA PHE A 32 5.08 6.85 -12.14
C PHE A 32 5.60 6.01 -13.31
N GLU A 33 5.81 6.62 -14.48
CA GLU A 33 6.41 5.95 -15.61
C GLU A 33 7.81 5.44 -15.26
N ARG A 34 8.63 6.29 -14.67
CA ARG A 34 9.99 5.93 -14.23
C ARG A 34 10.01 4.79 -13.23
N TYR A 35 9.10 4.81 -12.26
CA TYR A 35 8.93 3.70 -11.32
C TYR A 35 8.59 2.38 -12.02
N LEU A 36 7.63 2.39 -12.95
CA LEU A 36 7.24 1.19 -13.71
C LEU A 36 8.35 0.69 -14.63
N GLN A 37 9.13 1.57 -15.26
CA GLN A 37 10.32 1.21 -16.05
C GLN A 37 11.36 0.49 -15.19
N LEU A 38 11.66 1.03 -14.00
CA LEU A 38 12.56 0.38 -13.04
C LEU A 38 12.02 -0.98 -12.60
N LEU A 39 10.72 -1.08 -12.32
CA LEU A 39 10.08 -2.34 -11.96
C LEU A 39 10.22 -3.37 -13.07
N GLN A 40 9.97 -3.01 -14.33
CA GLN A 40 10.14 -3.89 -15.48
C GLN A 40 11.59 -4.36 -15.63
N GLN A 41 12.55 -3.44 -15.50
CA GLN A 41 13.98 -3.76 -15.60
C GLN A 41 14.39 -4.77 -14.52
N TRP A 42 14.06 -4.51 -13.26
CA TRP A 42 14.44 -5.37 -12.13
C TRP A 42 13.68 -6.70 -12.15
N ASN A 43 12.44 -6.70 -12.62
CA ASN A 43 11.60 -7.90 -12.67
C ASN A 43 12.14 -8.97 -13.63
N ARG A 44 12.95 -8.58 -14.64
CA ARG A 44 13.64 -9.52 -15.54
C ARG A 44 14.60 -10.45 -14.79
N THR A 45 15.19 -9.94 -13.68
CA THR A 45 16.22 -10.68 -12.93
C THR A 45 15.68 -11.25 -11.62
N PHE A 46 14.80 -10.51 -10.93
CA PHE A 46 14.46 -10.82 -9.52
C PHE A 46 13.04 -11.33 -9.30
N ASN A 47 12.18 -11.37 -10.33
CA ASN A 47 10.78 -11.80 -10.23
C ASN A 47 10.04 -11.08 -9.07
N LEU A 48 10.08 -9.75 -9.07
CA LEU A 48 9.45 -8.91 -8.04
C LEU A 48 7.92 -8.95 -8.11
N THR A 49 7.37 -9.15 -9.30
CA THR A 49 5.93 -9.29 -9.58
C THR A 49 5.69 -10.32 -10.68
N ALA A 50 4.54 -10.99 -10.62
CA ALA A 50 4.09 -11.89 -11.67
C ALA A 50 3.53 -11.15 -12.90
N ILE A 51 3.15 -9.88 -12.77
CA ILE A 51 2.56 -9.07 -13.85
C ILE A 51 3.69 -8.51 -14.71
N ARG A 52 3.68 -8.87 -15.99
CA ARG A 52 4.74 -8.50 -16.95
C ARG A 52 4.27 -7.53 -18.03
N ASP A 53 2.99 -7.58 -18.37
CA ASP A 53 2.38 -6.69 -19.34
C ASP A 53 2.35 -5.24 -18.80
N ALA A 54 2.67 -4.28 -19.65
CA ALA A 54 2.81 -2.87 -19.25
C ALA A 54 1.47 -2.24 -18.86
N GLU A 55 0.40 -2.52 -19.61
CA GLU A 55 -0.93 -2.02 -19.35
C GLU A 55 -1.49 -2.63 -18.05
N ASP A 56 -1.33 -3.94 -17.87
CA ASP A 56 -1.67 -4.62 -16.61
C ASP A 56 -0.91 -4.06 -15.41
N GLN A 57 0.36 -3.66 -15.58
CA GLN A 57 1.12 -3.01 -14.51
C GLN A 57 0.55 -1.64 -14.16
N VAL A 58 0.15 -0.85 -15.14
CA VAL A 58 -0.53 0.43 -14.87
C VAL A 58 -1.81 0.17 -14.08
N ILE A 59 -2.67 -0.74 -14.53
CA ILE A 59 -3.97 -0.98 -13.88
C ILE A 59 -3.80 -1.61 -12.49
N ARG A 60 -3.07 -2.74 -12.39
CA ARG A 60 -3.02 -3.60 -11.19
C ARG A 60 -1.94 -3.20 -10.19
N HIS A 61 -1.02 -2.31 -10.57
CA HIS A 61 -0.01 -1.80 -9.66
C HIS A 61 -0.23 -0.32 -9.38
N LEU A 62 -0.22 0.53 -10.42
CA LEU A 62 -0.31 1.96 -10.24
C LEU A 62 -1.72 2.40 -9.80
N LEU A 63 -2.73 2.17 -10.64
CA LEU A 63 -4.10 2.64 -10.34
C LEU A 63 -4.69 1.94 -9.13
N ASP A 64 -4.47 0.62 -8.98
CA ASP A 64 -4.87 -0.17 -7.81
C ASP A 64 -4.28 0.40 -6.50
N SER A 65 -3.09 0.99 -6.54
CA SER A 65 -2.49 1.67 -5.39
C SER A 65 -3.11 3.04 -5.14
N LEU A 66 -3.25 3.86 -6.20
CA LEU A 66 -3.67 5.25 -6.10
C LEU A 66 -5.12 5.44 -5.63
N VAL A 67 -5.99 4.45 -5.80
CA VAL A 67 -7.37 4.49 -5.28
C VAL A 67 -7.44 4.54 -3.75
N LEU A 68 -6.32 4.34 -3.05
CA LEU A 68 -6.23 4.48 -1.59
C LEU A 68 -6.04 5.92 -1.12
N LEU A 69 -5.64 6.86 -1.99
CA LEU A 69 -5.35 8.25 -1.60
C LEU A 69 -6.42 8.89 -0.73
N PRO A 70 -7.74 8.74 -1.00
CA PRO A 70 -8.79 9.36 -0.18
C PRO A 70 -8.89 8.82 1.25
N TYR A 71 -8.25 7.69 1.54
CA TYR A 71 -8.30 7.02 2.86
C TYR A 71 -7.04 7.25 3.68
N LEU A 72 -6.10 8.04 3.15
CA LEU A 72 -4.88 8.39 3.86
C LEU A 72 -5.14 9.62 4.73
N GLU A 73 -5.30 9.41 6.03
CA GLU A 73 -5.60 10.46 7.01
C GLU A 73 -4.42 10.80 7.92
N ALA A 74 -3.41 9.91 7.95
CA ALA A 74 -2.27 10.01 8.85
C ALA A 74 -1.02 10.58 8.19
N ASP A 75 -0.12 11.16 8.99
CA ASP A 75 1.19 11.65 8.52
C ASP A 75 2.27 10.56 8.50
N ARG A 76 2.20 9.59 9.43
CA ARG A 76 3.16 8.48 9.54
C ARG A 76 2.51 7.18 9.13
N ILE A 77 2.86 6.71 7.95
CA ILE A 77 2.26 5.54 7.33
C ILE A 77 3.32 4.45 7.09
N ALA A 78 2.98 3.22 7.45
CA ALA A 78 3.77 2.05 7.07
C ALA A 78 3.06 1.24 5.98
N ASP A 79 3.81 0.78 4.98
CA ASP A 79 3.38 -0.24 4.02
C ASP A 79 4.08 -1.55 4.38
N VAL A 80 3.33 -2.49 4.93
CA VAL A 80 3.87 -3.75 5.46
C VAL A 80 3.71 -4.88 4.46
N GLY A 81 4.82 -5.54 4.16
CA GLY A 81 4.90 -6.48 3.06
C GLY A 81 4.89 -5.76 1.72
N THR A 82 5.58 -4.62 1.65
CA THR A 82 5.55 -3.69 0.50
C THR A 82 5.93 -4.34 -0.84
N GLY A 83 6.67 -5.43 -0.82
CA GLY A 83 7.02 -6.15 -2.03
C GLY A 83 7.83 -5.30 -3.01
N ALA A 84 7.27 -5.09 -4.18
CA ALA A 84 7.82 -4.19 -5.19
C ALA A 84 7.55 -2.69 -4.89
N GLY A 85 7.29 -2.34 -3.63
CA GLY A 85 6.91 -0.98 -3.23
C GLY A 85 5.42 -0.68 -3.43
N LEU A 86 4.56 -1.69 -3.34
CA LEU A 86 3.14 -1.56 -3.66
C LEU A 86 2.26 -1.87 -2.44
N PRO A 87 1.38 -0.94 -2.04
CA PRO A 87 1.03 0.32 -2.72
C PRO A 87 1.92 1.53 -2.35
N GLY A 88 2.90 1.39 -1.47
CA GLY A 88 3.62 2.48 -0.82
C GLY A 88 4.35 3.45 -1.76
N ILE A 89 5.06 2.98 -2.80
CA ILE A 89 5.78 3.87 -3.74
C ILE A 89 4.81 4.75 -4.55
N PRO A 90 3.77 4.23 -5.23
CA PRO A 90 2.79 5.09 -5.91
C PRO A 90 2.16 6.13 -4.99
N LEU A 91 1.82 5.74 -3.76
CA LEU A 91 1.22 6.66 -2.79
C LEU A 91 2.21 7.72 -2.30
N ALA A 92 3.48 7.36 -2.07
CA ALA A 92 4.52 8.29 -1.67
C ALA A 92 4.87 9.30 -2.78
N ILE A 93 4.78 8.89 -4.06
CA ILE A 93 4.92 9.80 -5.19
C ILE A 93 3.75 10.79 -5.23
N ALA A 94 2.50 10.29 -5.10
CA ALA A 94 1.29 11.11 -5.21
C ALA A 94 1.08 12.06 -4.02
N ASP A 95 1.51 11.68 -2.81
CA ASP A 95 1.42 12.52 -1.61
C ASP A 95 2.78 12.57 -0.87
N PRO A 96 3.68 13.46 -1.31
CA PRO A 96 5.03 13.58 -0.75
C PRO A 96 5.07 14.22 0.65
N ARG A 97 3.97 14.72 1.17
CA ARG A 97 3.91 15.39 2.50
C ARG A 97 3.98 14.40 3.65
N ARG A 98 3.62 13.13 3.43
CA ARG A 98 3.55 12.10 4.46
C ARG A 98 4.89 11.38 4.63
N GLN A 99 5.12 10.85 5.83
CA GLN A 99 6.29 10.02 6.13
C GLN A 99 5.94 8.54 5.90
N TRP A 100 6.67 7.90 5.01
CA TRP A 100 6.43 6.53 4.59
C TRP A 100 7.51 5.58 5.12
N SER A 101 7.10 4.46 5.70
CA SER A 101 7.98 3.35 6.06
C SER A 101 7.58 2.12 5.24
N LEU A 102 8.43 1.72 4.30
CA LEU A 102 8.18 0.57 3.42
C LEU A 102 8.95 -0.64 3.95
N ILE A 103 8.22 -1.64 4.42
CA ILE A 103 8.76 -2.76 5.21
C ILE A 103 8.57 -4.07 4.44
N ASP A 104 9.65 -4.83 4.25
CA ASP A 104 9.61 -6.20 3.71
C ASP A 104 10.78 -7.02 4.26
N SER A 105 10.56 -8.31 4.52
CA SER A 105 11.60 -9.23 4.99
C SER A 105 12.50 -9.77 3.87
N ASN A 106 12.16 -9.50 2.60
CA ASN A 106 12.91 -9.96 1.45
C ASN A 106 13.92 -8.90 0.98
N SER A 107 15.22 -9.20 1.13
CA SER A 107 16.30 -8.27 0.77
C SER A 107 16.32 -7.86 -0.71
N LYS A 108 15.88 -8.71 -1.64
CA LYS A 108 15.81 -8.36 -3.07
C LYS A 108 14.76 -7.29 -3.31
N LYS A 109 13.62 -7.39 -2.62
CA LYS A 109 12.52 -6.43 -2.69
C LYS A 109 12.92 -5.09 -2.08
N THR A 110 13.50 -5.10 -0.88
CA THR A 110 13.93 -3.87 -0.21
C THR A 110 15.05 -3.15 -0.96
N ARG A 111 15.97 -3.88 -1.60
CA ARG A 111 16.98 -3.30 -2.50
C ARG A 111 16.34 -2.60 -3.69
N PHE A 112 15.33 -3.21 -4.31
CA PHE A 112 14.60 -2.57 -5.40
C PHE A 112 13.92 -1.28 -4.93
N VAL A 113 13.18 -1.35 -3.81
CA VAL A 113 12.49 -0.17 -3.25
C VAL A 113 13.50 0.93 -2.89
N THR A 114 14.66 0.58 -2.35
CA THR A 114 15.75 1.53 -2.08
C THR A 114 16.27 2.19 -3.36
N GLN A 115 16.43 1.40 -4.44
CA GLN A 115 16.85 1.96 -5.74
C GLN A 115 15.80 2.95 -6.28
N VAL A 116 14.52 2.61 -6.20
CA VAL A 116 13.42 3.52 -6.61
C VAL A 116 13.43 4.80 -5.78
N LYS A 117 13.56 4.67 -4.45
CA LYS A 117 13.67 5.83 -3.55
C LYS A 117 14.78 6.80 -3.97
N LEU A 118 15.95 6.26 -4.32
CA LEU A 118 17.11 7.07 -4.71
C LEU A 118 16.91 7.70 -6.10
N ASP A 119 16.40 6.93 -7.04
CA ASP A 119 16.21 7.37 -8.43
C ASP A 119 15.15 8.49 -8.53
N LEU A 120 14.08 8.39 -7.76
CA LEU A 120 12.99 9.36 -7.71
C LEU A 120 13.12 10.41 -6.59
N ASN A 121 14.24 10.43 -5.85
CA ASN A 121 14.49 11.38 -4.76
C ASN A 121 13.36 11.41 -3.71
N LEU A 122 12.80 10.26 -3.34
CA LEU A 122 11.71 10.15 -2.36
C LEU A 122 12.26 10.26 -0.93
N HIS A 123 12.59 11.48 -0.50
CA HIS A 123 13.22 11.74 0.80
C HIS A 123 12.33 11.37 1.99
N GLN A 124 11.01 11.44 1.83
CA GLN A 124 9.99 11.09 2.82
C GLN A 124 9.81 9.57 3.00
N VAL A 125 10.49 8.74 2.19
CA VAL A 125 10.41 7.28 2.25
C VAL A 125 11.57 6.71 3.05
N THR A 126 11.28 5.89 4.04
CA THR A 126 12.24 5.02 4.74
C THR A 126 12.00 3.56 4.34
N VAL A 127 13.04 2.86 3.90
CA VAL A 127 12.95 1.43 3.54
C VAL A 127 13.51 0.61 4.68
N ILE A 128 12.74 -0.36 5.16
CA ILE A 128 13.09 -1.20 6.30
C ILE A 128 13.14 -2.66 5.85
N HIS A 129 14.32 -3.27 5.97
CA HIS A 129 14.51 -4.70 5.71
C HIS A 129 14.46 -5.45 7.04
N ASP A 130 13.27 -5.86 7.44
CA ASP A 130 13.07 -6.62 8.67
C ASP A 130 11.77 -7.43 8.62
N ARG A 131 11.62 -8.33 9.56
CA ARG A 131 10.36 -9.04 9.81
C ARG A 131 9.47 -8.20 10.70
N VAL A 132 8.21 -8.12 10.37
CA VAL A 132 7.24 -7.31 11.11
C VAL A 132 7.12 -7.75 12.58
N GLU A 133 7.28 -9.05 12.85
CA GLU A 133 7.16 -9.63 14.20
C GLU A 133 8.25 -9.18 15.16
N THR A 134 9.42 -8.80 14.64
CA THR A 134 10.59 -8.35 15.42
C THR A 134 10.81 -6.85 15.35
N LEU A 135 10.02 -6.16 14.52
CA LEU A 135 10.20 -4.74 14.29
C LEU A 135 9.82 -3.94 15.53
N SER A 136 10.71 -3.07 15.95
CA SER A 136 10.51 -2.13 17.08
C SER A 136 10.34 -0.66 16.62
N THR A 137 10.36 -0.43 15.31
CA THR A 137 10.14 0.90 14.73
C THR A 137 8.66 1.23 14.74
N GLY A 138 8.31 2.44 15.09
CA GLY A 138 6.93 2.93 15.18
C GLY A 138 6.80 3.92 16.34
N PRO A 139 5.62 4.22 16.80
CA PRO A 139 4.33 3.76 16.28
C PRO A 139 3.94 4.44 14.96
N PHE A 140 3.10 3.76 14.17
CA PHE A 140 2.49 4.27 12.95
C PHE A 140 1.03 4.62 13.17
N ASP A 141 0.54 5.67 12.53
CA ASP A 141 -0.84 6.09 12.65
C ASP A 141 -1.75 5.38 11.65
N GLN A 142 -1.19 4.98 10.51
CA GLN A 142 -1.83 4.04 9.58
C GLN A 142 -0.83 2.98 9.12
N ILE A 143 -1.31 1.73 9.00
CA ILE A 143 -0.56 0.64 8.38
C ILE A 143 -1.36 0.16 7.18
N ILE A 144 -0.74 0.21 6.01
CA ILE A 144 -1.31 -0.35 4.78
C ILE A 144 -0.69 -1.72 4.53
N CYS A 145 -1.48 -2.66 4.05
CA CYS A 145 -0.97 -3.94 3.56
C CYS A 145 -1.78 -4.46 2.37
N ARG A 146 -1.12 -5.19 1.48
CA ARG A 146 -1.72 -5.88 0.34
C ARG A 146 -1.17 -7.28 0.24
N ALA A 147 -2.04 -8.31 0.31
CA ALA A 147 -1.65 -9.72 0.22
C ALA A 147 -0.50 -10.11 1.19
N PHE A 148 -0.53 -9.56 2.40
CA PHE A 148 0.54 -9.72 3.40
C PHE A 148 0.38 -11.01 4.21
N LYS A 149 -0.78 -11.17 4.85
CA LYS A 149 -1.15 -12.32 5.69
C LYS A 149 -2.63 -12.64 5.59
N PRO A 150 -3.07 -13.83 6.05
CA PRO A 150 -4.50 -14.09 6.27
C PRO A 150 -5.13 -13.00 7.12
N LEU A 151 -6.38 -12.62 6.80
CA LEU A 151 -7.06 -11.47 7.41
C LEU A 151 -7.19 -11.62 8.94
N ASP A 152 -7.45 -12.82 9.39
CA ASP A 152 -7.61 -13.18 10.81
C ASP A 152 -6.32 -13.06 11.63
N GLN A 153 -5.17 -12.86 11.00
CA GLN A 153 -3.86 -12.68 11.63
C GLN A 153 -3.36 -11.23 11.59
N LEU A 154 -4.05 -10.32 10.88
CA LEU A 154 -3.56 -8.96 10.67
C LEU A 154 -3.42 -8.18 11.99
N VAL A 155 -4.44 -8.20 12.83
CA VAL A 155 -4.43 -7.45 14.09
C VAL A 155 -3.31 -7.94 15.00
N ASP A 156 -3.18 -9.27 15.17
CA ASP A 156 -2.14 -9.86 16.01
C ASP A 156 -0.72 -9.53 15.51
N SER A 157 -0.56 -9.47 14.18
CA SER A 157 0.74 -9.21 13.57
C SER A 157 1.13 -7.74 13.53
N LEU A 158 0.17 -6.81 13.51
CA LEU A 158 0.43 -5.40 13.20
C LEU A 158 0.13 -4.43 14.35
N SER A 159 -0.72 -4.81 15.32
CA SER A 159 -1.18 -3.88 16.36
C SER A 159 -0.05 -3.37 17.28
N HIS A 160 1.07 -4.08 17.40
CA HIS A 160 2.21 -3.62 18.19
C HIS A 160 2.98 -2.45 17.52
N LEU A 161 2.77 -2.25 16.22
CA LEU A 161 3.36 -1.16 15.44
C LEU A 161 2.45 0.05 15.32
N LEU A 162 1.18 -0.06 15.74
CA LEU A 162 0.21 1.04 15.66
C LEU A 162 0.31 1.98 16.85
N SER A 163 0.04 3.26 16.60
CA SER A 163 -0.31 4.22 17.65
C SER A 163 -1.64 3.83 18.30
N ALA A 164 -1.97 4.48 19.44
CA ALA A 164 -3.17 4.14 20.23
C ALA A 164 -4.48 4.23 19.41
N ASP A 165 -4.55 5.18 18.49
CA ASP A 165 -5.68 5.39 17.59
C ASP A 165 -5.42 4.92 16.15
N GLY A 166 -4.33 4.19 15.93
CA GLY A 166 -3.89 3.76 14.61
C GLY A 166 -4.86 2.79 13.94
N VAL A 167 -4.84 2.78 12.61
CA VAL A 167 -5.75 2.01 11.76
C VAL A 167 -4.97 1.15 10.76
N ILE A 168 -5.42 -0.09 10.55
CA ILE A 168 -4.91 -0.97 9.48
C ILE A 168 -5.82 -0.79 8.26
N LEU A 169 -5.20 -0.58 7.10
CA LEU A 169 -5.82 -0.47 5.78
C LEU A 169 -5.40 -1.68 4.95
N ALA A 170 -6.23 -2.71 4.88
CA ALA A 170 -5.93 -3.92 4.13
C ALA A 170 -6.64 -3.92 2.76
N MET A 171 -5.85 -3.95 1.67
CA MET A 171 -6.37 -4.12 0.32
C MET A 171 -6.66 -5.59 0.04
N ILE A 172 -7.89 -5.90 -0.32
CA ILE A 172 -8.35 -7.27 -0.53
C ILE A 172 -9.18 -7.41 -1.82
N GLY A 173 -9.10 -8.58 -2.45
CA GLY A 173 -9.86 -8.88 -3.67
C GLY A 173 -11.24 -9.46 -3.42
N LYS A 174 -11.50 -9.96 -2.21
CA LYS A 174 -12.79 -10.56 -1.80
C LYS A 174 -13.09 -10.14 -0.36
N PRO A 175 -14.38 -9.98 0.00
CA PRO A 175 -14.77 -9.76 1.39
C PRO A 175 -14.22 -10.88 2.30
N PRO A 176 -13.99 -10.59 3.60
CA PRO A 176 -13.69 -11.63 4.57
C PRO A 176 -14.84 -12.66 4.61
N ASP A 177 -14.50 -13.92 4.80
CA ASP A 177 -15.51 -14.91 5.12
C ASP A 177 -16.07 -14.68 6.54
N ARG A 178 -17.13 -15.41 6.88
CA ARG A 178 -17.83 -15.22 8.15
C ARG A 178 -16.92 -15.44 9.37
N GLU A 179 -15.99 -16.40 9.28
CA GLU A 179 -15.08 -16.71 10.40
C GLU A 179 -14.08 -15.58 10.62
N ALA A 180 -13.43 -15.11 9.54
CA ALA A 180 -12.51 -13.97 9.59
C ALA A 180 -13.23 -12.69 10.05
N GLU A 181 -14.45 -12.42 9.56
CA GLU A 181 -15.24 -11.26 9.95
C GLU A 181 -15.56 -11.27 11.46
N VAL A 182 -16.00 -12.40 11.99
CA VAL A 182 -16.29 -12.56 13.42
C VAL A 182 -15.04 -12.32 14.26
N LYS A 183 -13.92 -12.94 13.88
CA LYS A 183 -12.65 -12.78 14.60
C LYS A 183 -12.15 -11.34 14.57
N LEU A 184 -12.16 -10.69 13.41
CA LEU A 184 -11.76 -9.29 13.28
C LEU A 184 -12.66 -8.35 14.11
N SER A 185 -13.99 -8.57 14.10
CA SER A 185 -14.95 -7.78 14.91
C SER A 185 -14.75 -7.95 16.41
N GLN A 186 -14.24 -9.09 16.85
CA GLN A 186 -13.85 -9.30 18.24
C GLN A 186 -12.59 -8.51 18.61
N GLN A 187 -11.68 -8.32 17.67
CA GLN A 187 -10.39 -7.65 17.86
C GLN A 187 -10.47 -6.13 17.66
N GLY A 188 -11.45 -5.62 16.91
CA GLY A 188 -11.56 -4.20 16.61
C GLY A 188 -12.85 -3.80 15.91
N THR A 189 -12.95 -2.53 15.55
CA THR A 189 -13.97 -2.03 14.66
C THR A 189 -13.51 -2.20 13.22
N ILE A 190 -14.35 -2.78 12.38
CA ILE A 190 -14.05 -3.01 10.97
C ILE A 190 -15.06 -2.28 10.07
N ALA A 191 -14.60 -1.84 8.91
CA ALA A 191 -15.46 -1.42 7.81
C ALA A 191 -14.91 -1.96 6.49
N LEU A 192 -15.81 -2.34 5.59
CA LEU A 192 -15.49 -2.84 4.26
C LEU A 192 -15.98 -1.85 3.21
N ILE A 193 -15.07 -1.30 2.44
CA ILE A 193 -15.31 -0.25 1.46
C ILE A 193 -15.00 -0.81 0.07
N PRO A 194 -15.98 -0.84 -0.86
CA PRO A 194 -15.69 -1.21 -2.24
C PRO A 194 -14.83 -0.14 -2.91
N LEU A 195 -13.81 -0.57 -3.64
CA LEU A 195 -12.93 0.30 -4.40
C LEU A 195 -13.18 0.12 -5.90
N THR A 196 -13.28 1.23 -6.63
CA THR A 196 -13.34 1.24 -8.10
C THR A 196 -11.95 1.55 -8.65
N VAL A 197 -11.38 0.61 -9.38
CA VAL A 197 -10.08 0.79 -10.07
C VAL A 197 -10.35 0.85 -11.58
N PRO A 198 -10.05 1.97 -12.27
CA PRO A 198 -10.29 2.07 -13.70
C PRO A 198 -9.56 0.98 -14.49
N GLY A 199 -10.26 0.33 -15.42
CA GLY A 199 -9.71 -0.74 -16.25
C GLY A 199 -9.55 -2.10 -15.55
N LEU A 200 -9.78 -2.21 -14.25
CA LEU A 200 -9.66 -3.48 -13.52
C LEU A 200 -10.95 -4.29 -13.61
N ASN A 201 -10.91 -5.41 -14.31
CA ASN A 201 -12.03 -6.37 -14.35
C ASN A 201 -11.94 -7.36 -13.16
N ALA A 202 -11.92 -6.84 -11.94
CA ALA A 202 -11.93 -7.62 -10.71
C ALA A 202 -12.44 -6.77 -9.55
N THR A 203 -13.04 -7.40 -8.54
CA THR A 203 -13.46 -6.71 -7.32
C THR A 203 -12.26 -6.26 -6.50
N ARG A 204 -12.41 -5.11 -5.84
CA ARG A 204 -11.45 -4.56 -4.88
C ARG A 204 -12.19 -3.99 -3.70
N PHE A 205 -11.63 -4.23 -2.52
CA PHE A 205 -12.15 -3.68 -1.28
C PHE A 205 -10.99 -3.16 -0.44
N LEU A 206 -11.27 -2.12 0.32
CA LEU A 206 -10.48 -1.68 1.44
C LEU A 206 -11.17 -2.16 2.72
N LEU A 207 -10.51 -3.04 3.45
CA LEU A 207 -10.90 -3.41 4.79
C LEU A 207 -10.14 -2.51 5.77
N THR A 208 -10.87 -1.65 6.48
CA THR A 208 -10.30 -0.85 7.55
C THR A 208 -10.50 -1.56 8.87
N ILE A 209 -9.46 -1.58 9.70
CA ILE A 209 -9.51 -2.21 11.03
C ILE A 209 -8.92 -1.24 12.04
N LYS A 210 -9.74 -0.79 13.00
CA LYS A 210 -9.27 -0.06 14.18
C LYS A 210 -9.24 -1.04 15.36
N PRO A 211 -8.05 -1.55 15.74
CA PRO A 211 -7.94 -2.50 16.85
C PRO A 211 -8.48 -1.91 18.15
N LYS A 212 -9.03 -2.75 19.03
CA LYS A 212 -9.34 -2.34 20.40
C LYS A 212 -8.06 -1.90 21.08
N SER A 213 -8.10 -0.78 21.79
CA SER A 213 -6.97 -0.33 22.61
C SER A 213 -6.50 -1.48 23.50
N ARG A 214 -5.22 -1.84 23.40
CA ARG A 214 -4.63 -2.73 24.38
C ARG A 214 -4.68 -1.97 25.69
N ALA A 215 -5.41 -2.51 26.69
CA ALA A 215 -5.27 -2.04 28.06
C ALA A 215 -3.76 -2.05 28.35
N THR A 216 -3.17 -0.88 28.52
CA THR A 216 -1.78 -0.74 28.97
C THR A 216 -1.70 -1.39 30.34
N GLY A 217 -1.36 -2.68 30.35
CA GLY A 217 -0.95 -3.34 31.58
C GLY A 217 0.32 -2.63 32.03
N VAL A 218 0.17 -1.70 32.96
CA VAL A 218 1.27 -1.18 33.75
C VAL A 218 1.91 -2.39 34.39
N ARG A 219 3.06 -2.83 33.84
CA ARG A 219 3.94 -3.72 34.59
C ARG A 219 4.50 -2.88 35.73
N ALA A 220 3.98 -3.15 36.92
CA ALA A 220 4.56 -2.69 38.18
C ALA A 220 5.95 -3.30 38.38
#